data_6270993d0c0d9a17aaad60d29d044fb3
#
_entry.id   6270993d0c0d9a17aaad60d29d044fb3
#
_cell.length_a   1.000
_cell.length_b   1.000
_cell.length_c   1.000
_cell.angle_alpha   90.00
_cell.angle_beta   90.00
_cell.angle_gamma   90.00
#
_symmetry.space_group_name_H-M   'P 1'
#
loop_
_entity.id
_entity.type
_entity.pdbx_description
1 polymer ?
#
loop_
_entity_poly.entity_id
_entity_poly.type
_entity_poly.pdbx_seq_one_letter_code
_entity_poly.pdbx_strand_id
1 'polypeptide(L)'
;MLTRFLLILITLTAVQIPAYAAESATDSEICAEAVSIAEREGRLPLRLLRAVSLAESGRWDEAKRASFAWPWTVTSGGPGQYFPDKASAIAAVKQMQAQGVRNIDVGCMQVNLMHHGRAFATLEEAFDPVHNALYAGAFLKELRIERRSWSGAVAYYHSAEPTRGNAYSEKVFALWQNENQREFKAALAARQAIYASRAADRRAVLASR
;
A
#
# COMPACT_ATOMS: atom_id res chain seq x y z
N MET A 1 -16.58 -48.37 60.55
CA MET A 1 -15.71 -48.19 59.38
C MET A 1 -16.25 -46.99 58.59
N LEU A 2 -15.57 -45.80 58.74
CA LEU A 2 -15.97 -44.58 58.00
C LEU A 2 -15.01 -44.43 56.84
N THR A 3 -15.54 -44.57 55.63
CA THR A 3 -14.79 -44.37 54.39
C THR A 3 -14.82 -42.87 54.05
N ARG A 4 -13.67 -42.18 54.13
CA ARG A 4 -13.53 -40.78 53.72
C ARG A 4 -13.33 -40.73 52.21
N PHE A 5 -14.27 -40.15 51.46
CA PHE A 5 -14.15 -39.78 50.05
C PHE A 5 -13.37 -38.45 49.97
N LEU A 6 -12.21 -38.48 49.32
CA LEU A 6 -11.38 -37.33 49.04
C LEU A 6 -11.88 -36.73 47.69
N LEU A 7 -12.55 -35.59 47.74
CA LEU A 7 -12.95 -34.83 46.53
C LEU A 7 -11.72 -34.03 46.06
N ILE A 8 -11.14 -34.43 44.94
CA ILE A 8 -10.06 -33.67 44.26
C ILE A 8 -10.76 -32.61 43.40
N LEU A 9 -10.60 -31.33 43.79
CA LEU A 9 -11.05 -30.17 43.04
C LEU A 9 -10.00 -29.87 41.96
N ILE A 10 -10.29 -30.21 40.72
CA ILE A 10 -9.43 -29.83 39.57
C ILE A 10 -9.79 -28.38 39.18
N THR A 11 -8.94 -27.43 39.53
CA THR A 11 -9.06 -26.04 39.09
C THR A 11 -8.54 -25.91 37.63
N LEU A 12 -9.46 -25.74 36.70
CA LEU A 12 -9.13 -25.46 35.31
C LEU A 12 -8.65 -24.00 35.20
N THR A 13 -7.33 -23.79 35.12
CA THR A 13 -6.78 -22.46 34.80
C THR A 13 -6.97 -22.18 33.31
N ALA A 14 -7.89 -21.30 32.98
CA ALA A 14 -8.04 -20.81 31.61
C ALA A 14 -6.78 -20.00 31.23
N VAL A 15 -6.00 -20.54 30.30
CA VAL A 15 -4.90 -19.79 29.66
C VAL A 15 -5.56 -18.74 28.77
N GLN A 16 -5.52 -17.48 29.18
CA GLN A 16 -5.93 -16.36 28.36
C GLN A 16 -4.84 -16.13 27.30
N ILE A 17 -5.12 -16.57 26.08
CA ILE A 17 -4.31 -16.21 24.91
C ILE A 17 -4.59 -14.72 24.66
N PRO A 18 -3.57 -13.82 24.67
CA PRO A 18 -3.79 -12.44 24.31
C PRO A 18 -4.28 -12.41 22.87
N ALA A 19 -5.49 -11.89 22.64
CA ALA A 19 -5.95 -11.55 21.30
C ALA A 19 -5.00 -10.49 20.77
N TYR A 20 -4.14 -10.85 19.82
CA TYR A 20 -3.39 -9.90 19.01
C TYR A 20 -4.45 -9.12 18.23
N ALA A 21 -4.82 -7.94 18.72
CA ALA A 21 -5.60 -6.98 17.96
C ALA A 21 -4.71 -6.62 16.76
N ALA A 22 -5.11 -7.08 15.57
CA ALA A 22 -4.51 -6.59 14.34
C ALA A 22 -4.75 -5.08 14.34
N GLU A 23 -3.68 -4.31 14.54
CA GLU A 23 -3.70 -2.86 14.47
C GLU A 23 -4.21 -2.52 13.06
N SER A 24 -5.39 -1.92 12.96
CA SER A 24 -5.96 -1.55 11.67
C SER A 24 -4.97 -0.58 11.00
N ALA A 25 -4.50 -0.94 9.81
CA ALA A 25 -3.61 -0.10 9.03
C ALA A 25 -4.21 1.31 8.94
N THR A 26 -3.41 2.32 9.24
CA THR A 26 -3.86 3.70 9.06
C THR A 26 -4.11 3.94 7.58
N ASP A 27 -5.05 4.82 7.20
CA ASP A 27 -5.38 5.09 5.78
C ASP A 27 -4.14 5.39 4.92
N SER A 28 -3.09 5.95 5.54
CA SER A 28 -1.79 6.21 4.88
C SER A 28 -0.97 4.94 4.57
N GLU A 29 -1.30 3.80 5.15
CA GLU A 29 -0.59 2.52 4.97
C GLU A 29 -1.34 1.55 4.05
N ILE A 30 -2.65 1.74 3.89
CA ILE A 30 -3.52 0.87 3.08
C ILE A 30 -2.98 0.67 1.65
N CYS A 31 -2.67 1.76 0.95
CA CYS A 31 -2.11 1.67 -0.40
C CYS A 31 -0.71 1.03 -0.40
N ALA A 32 0.12 1.32 0.61
CA ALA A 32 1.47 0.77 0.70
C ALA A 32 1.44 -0.76 0.87
N GLU A 33 0.52 -1.27 1.68
CA GLU A 33 0.31 -2.71 1.84
C GLU A 33 -0.23 -3.34 0.56
N ALA A 34 -1.28 -2.76 -0.03
CA ALA A 34 -1.89 -3.25 -1.27
C ALA A 34 -0.88 -3.36 -2.43
N VAL A 35 -0.07 -2.32 -2.66
CA VAL A 35 0.95 -2.36 -3.72
C VAL A 35 2.07 -3.35 -3.40
N SER A 36 2.42 -3.55 -2.12
CA SER A 36 3.39 -4.56 -1.72
C SER A 36 2.92 -5.99 -2.03
N ILE A 37 1.63 -6.26 -1.86
CA ILE A 37 1.00 -7.52 -2.27
C ILE A 37 1.12 -7.67 -3.79
N ALA A 38 0.70 -6.65 -4.54
CA ALA A 38 0.72 -6.68 -6.01
C ALA A 38 2.15 -6.81 -6.59
N GLU A 39 3.16 -6.18 -5.98
CA GLU A 39 4.56 -6.34 -6.37
C GLU A 39 5.05 -7.78 -6.21
N ARG A 40 4.73 -8.42 -5.08
CA ARG A 40 5.12 -9.82 -4.83
C ARG A 40 4.45 -10.77 -5.79
N GLU A 41 3.14 -10.68 -5.96
CA GLU A 41 2.36 -11.58 -6.83
C GLU A 41 2.71 -11.39 -8.31
N GLY A 42 2.84 -10.13 -8.74
CA GLY A 42 3.27 -9.77 -10.10
C GLY A 42 4.75 -10.03 -10.38
N ARG A 43 5.57 -10.30 -9.36
CA ARG A 43 7.05 -10.35 -9.45
C ARG A 43 7.60 -9.07 -10.08
N LEU A 44 7.09 -7.93 -9.62
CA LEU A 44 7.52 -6.61 -10.04
C LEU A 44 8.79 -6.19 -9.28
N PRO A 45 9.57 -5.22 -9.80
CA PRO A 45 10.66 -4.65 -9.02
C PRO A 45 10.16 -4.06 -7.71
N LEU A 46 10.82 -4.40 -6.61
CA LEU A 46 10.44 -3.93 -5.28
C LEU A 46 10.31 -2.41 -5.24
N ARG A 47 9.21 -1.93 -4.70
CA ARG A 47 8.87 -0.51 -4.51
C ARG A 47 8.62 0.29 -5.80
N LEU A 48 8.63 -0.35 -6.98
CA LEU A 48 8.29 0.35 -8.22
C LEU A 48 6.81 0.73 -8.25
N LEU A 49 5.91 -0.22 -7.92
CA LEU A 49 4.47 0.04 -7.89
C LEU A 49 4.11 1.02 -6.75
N ARG A 50 4.86 0.97 -5.64
CA ARG A 50 4.74 1.96 -4.57
C ARG A 50 5.09 3.37 -5.06
N ALA A 51 6.14 3.53 -5.86
CA ALA A 51 6.50 4.82 -6.45
C ALA A 51 5.43 5.32 -7.43
N VAL A 52 4.84 4.41 -8.23
CA VAL A 52 3.71 4.73 -9.11
C VAL A 52 2.52 5.22 -8.25
N SER A 53 2.13 4.51 -7.21
CA SER A 53 1.00 4.91 -6.36
C SER A 53 1.21 6.28 -5.70
N LEU A 54 2.44 6.59 -5.28
CA LEU A 54 2.79 7.92 -4.77
C LEU A 54 2.71 9.02 -5.85
N ALA A 55 3.02 8.69 -7.10
CA ALA A 55 2.90 9.63 -8.20
C ALA A 55 1.43 9.90 -8.56
N GLU A 56 0.55 8.89 -8.44
CA GLU A 56 -0.86 8.89 -8.81
C GLU A 56 -1.77 9.51 -7.75
N SER A 57 -1.69 9.03 -6.52
CA SER A 57 -2.61 9.38 -5.45
C SER A 57 -1.92 9.94 -4.19
N GLY A 58 -0.65 10.36 -4.34
CA GLY A 58 0.13 10.88 -3.23
C GLY A 58 -0.47 12.13 -2.61
N ARG A 59 -0.76 12.07 -1.30
CA ARG A 59 -1.26 13.15 -0.47
C ARG A 59 -0.22 13.48 0.60
N TRP A 60 0.07 14.77 0.78
CA TRP A 60 0.97 15.22 1.83
C TRP A 60 0.31 15.13 3.21
N ASP A 61 1.03 14.60 4.18
CA ASP A 61 0.64 14.52 5.59
C ASP A 61 1.58 15.41 6.42
N GLU A 62 1.05 16.50 6.98
CA GLU A 62 1.83 17.48 7.76
C GLU A 62 2.40 16.88 9.04
N ALA A 63 1.65 16.01 9.73
CA ALA A 63 2.10 15.40 10.98
C ALA A 63 3.27 14.42 10.75
N LYS A 64 3.21 13.65 9.67
CA LYS A 64 4.24 12.68 9.30
C LYS A 64 5.36 13.32 8.45
N ARG A 65 5.17 14.53 7.94
CA ARG A 65 6.06 15.25 7.01
C ARG A 65 6.48 14.35 5.82
N ALA A 66 5.50 13.65 5.26
CA ALA A 66 5.69 12.73 4.15
C ALA A 66 4.43 12.63 3.29
N SER A 67 4.60 12.22 2.03
CA SER A 67 3.47 11.89 1.16
C SER A 67 3.15 10.40 1.24
N PHE A 68 1.85 10.11 1.23
CA PHE A 68 1.31 8.74 1.21
C PHE A 68 0.27 8.65 0.11
N ALA A 69 0.26 7.55 -0.62
CA ALA A 69 -0.82 7.26 -1.57
C ALA A 69 -2.14 7.11 -0.80
N TRP A 70 -3.20 7.79 -1.29
CA TRP A 70 -4.48 7.84 -0.62
C TRP A 70 -5.51 6.96 -1.34
N PRO A 71 -6.11 5.96 -0.68
CA PRO A 71 -6.94 4.96 -1.34
C PRO A 71 -8.26 5.52 -1.88
N TRP A 72 -8.76 6.59 -1.28
CA TRP A 72 -10.04 7.20 -1.64
C TRP A 72 -9.83 8.45 -2.51
N THR A 73 -8.95 8.31 -3.52
CA THR A 73 -8.64 9.37 -4.49
C THR A 73 -9.45 9.18 -5.76
N VAL A 74 -10.04 10.28 -6.24
CA VAL A 74 -10.77 10.36 -7.51
C VAL A 74 -10.25 11.52 -8.31
N THR A 75 -9.93 11.29 -9.59
CA THR A 75 -9.51 12.33 -10.53
C THR A 75 -10.39 12.32 -11.77
N SER A 76 -10.77 13.52 -12.25
CA SER A 76 -11.48 13.68 -13.50
C SER A 76 -11.15 15.03 -14.13
N GLY A 77 -10.17 15.03 -15.04
CA GLY A 77 -9.79 16.21 -15.83
C GLY A 77 -9.19 17.40 -15.06
N GLY A 78 -8.79 17.19 -13.79
CA GLY A 78 -8.22 18.22 -12.91
C GLY A 78 -7.36 17.62 -11.81
N PRO A 79 -7.09 18.36 -10.72
CA PRO A 79 -6.37 17.83 -9.57
C PRO A 79 -7.18 16.73 -8.87
N GLY A 80 -6.48 15.74 -8.30
CA GLY A 80 -7.10 14.66 -7.54
C GLY A 80 -7.85 15.17 -6.31
N GLN A 81 -9.02 14.59 -6.08
CA GLN A 81 -9.85 14.83 -4.89
C GLN A 81 -9.66 13.68 -3.90
N TYR A 82 -9.40 14.02 -2.64
CA TYR A 82 -9.16 13.05 -1.57
C TYR A 82 -10.39 12.96 -0.67
N PHE A 83 -11.06 11.83 -0.69
CA PHE A 83 -12.26 11.59 0.13
C PHE A 83 -11.87 10.98 1.48
N PRO A 84 -12.69 11.18 2.54
CA PRO A 84 -12.36 10.65 3.86
C PRO A 84 -12.47 9.13 3.96
N ASP A 85 -13.32 8.52 3.11
CA ASP A 85 -13.60 7.08 3.13
C ASP A 85 -14.05 6.56 1.76
N LYS A 86 -14.10 5.23 1.64
CA LYS A 86 -14.49 4.52 0.43
C LYS A 86 -15.92 4.86 -0.04
N ALA A 87 -16.86 4.99 0.89
CA ALA A 87 -18.26 5.23 0.56
C ALA A 87 -18.45 6.63 -0.06
N SER A 88 -17.79 7.65 0.49
CA SER A 88 -17.77 9.02 -0.03
C SER A 88 -17.14 9.09 -1.43
N ALA A 89 -16.03 8.39 -1.67
CA ALA A 89 -15.40 8.32 -2.99
C ALA A 89 -16.31 7.66 -4.02
N ILE A 90 -16.96 6.55 -3.68
CA ILE A 90 -17.92 5.86 -4.55
C ILE A 90 -19.12 6.77 -4.86
N ALA A 91 -19.67 7.47 -3.86
CA ALA A 91 -20.79 8.40 -4.06
C ALA A 91 -20.42 9.52 -5.05
N ALA A 92 -19.21 10.08 -4.92
CA ALA A 92 -18.70 11.10 -5.83
C ALA A 92 -18.59 10.57 -7.27
N VAL A 93 -18.03 9.37 -7.47
CA VAL A 93 -17.96 8.74 -8.80
C VAL A 93 -19.35 8.51 -9.39
N LYS A 94 -20.31 7.98 -8.61
CA LYS A 94 -21.70 7.79 -9.06
C LYS A 94 -22.35 9.10 -9.49
N GLN A 95 -22.09 10.18 -8.74
CA GLN A 95 -22.60 11.53 -9.10
C GLN A 95 -21.97 12.03 -10.41
N MET A 96 -20.65 11.91 -10.59
CA MET A 96 -19.96 12.26 -11.82
C MET A 96 -20.52 11.48 -13.03
N GLN A 97 -20.71 10.16 -12.87
CA GLN A 97 -21.28 9.30 -13.92
C GLN A 97 -22.71 9.68 -14.28
N ALA A 98 -23.54 10.07 -13.31
CA ALA A 98 -24.90 10.57 -13.54
C ALA A 98 -24.92 11.89 -14.32
N GLN A 99 -23.85 12.70 -14.22
CA GLN A 99 -23.62 13.92 -15.00
C GLN A 99 -23.00 13.66 -16.37
N GLY A 100 -22.79 12.39 -16.76
CA GLY A 100 -22.21 12.00 -18.03
C GLY A 100 -20.68 11.99 -18.07
N VAL A 101 -20.00 12.24 -16.96
CA VAL A 101 -18.53 12.17 -16.87
C VAL A 101 -18.11 10.69 -16.94
N ARG A 102 -17.23 10.37 -17.88
CA ARG A 102 -16.75 9.00 -18.11
C ARG A 102 -15.27 8.81 -17.75
N ASN A 103 -14.46 9.82 -18.04
CA ASN A 103 -13.01 9.79 -17.80
C ASN A 103 -12.74 10.06 -16.33
N ILE A 104 -12.72 8.99 -15.51
CA ILE A 104 -12.58 9.05 -14.07
C ILE A 104 -11.51 8.05 -13.65
N ASP A 105 -10.49 8.51 -12.91
CA ASP A 105 -9.42 7.71 -12.34
C ASP A 105 -9.70 7.49 -10.87
N VAL A 106 -9.49 6.26 -10.37
CA VAL A 106 -9.87 5.89 -9.00
C VAL A 106 -8.80 5.09 -8.25
N GLY A 107 -8.77 5.30 -6.96
CA GLY A 107 -8.04 4.48 -6.00
C GLY A 107 -6.55 4.79 -5.89
N CYS A 108 -5.81 3.89 -5.23
CA CYS A 108 -4.37 4.01 -4.99
C CYS A 108 -3.56 4.22 -6.28
N MET A 109 -3.99 3.56 -7.35
CA MET A 109 -3.26 3.48 -8.61
C MET A 109 -3.89 4.31 -9.74
N GLN A 110 -4.95 5.06 -9.43
CA GLN A 110 -5.68 5.91 -10.38
C GLN A 110 -6.01 5.17 -11.69
N VAL A 111 -6.66 4.00 -11.53
CA VAL A 111 -7.09 3.21 -12.67
C VAL A 111 -8.29 3.89 -13.33
N ASN A 112 -8.18 4.16 -14.63
CA ASN A 112 -9.20 4.87 -15.39
C ASN A 112 -10.40 3.98 -15.73
N LEU A 113 -11.59 4.35 -15.27
CA LEU A 113 -12.82 3.56 -15.45
C LEU A 113 -13.32 3.51 -16.89
N MET A 114 -12.97 4.50 -17.74
CA MET A 114 -13.35 4.52 -19.15
C MET A 114 -12.40 3.65 -19.99
N HIS A 115 -11.10 3.82 -19.82
CA HIS A 115 -10.10 3.10 -20.60
C HIS A 115 -9.95 1.63 -20.16
N HIS A 116 -10.20 1.37 -18.89
CA HIS A 116 -10.14 0.04 -18.26
C HIS A 116 -11.53 -0.44 -17.82
N GLY A 117 -12.57 -0.23 -18.64
CA GLY A 117 -13.97 -0.47 -18.29
C GLY A 117 -14.34 -1.93 -17.90
N ARG A 118 -13.41 -2.87 -18.08
CA ARG A 118 -13.56 -4.28 -17.66
C ARG A 118 -12.62 -4.68 -16.53
N ALA A 119 -11.89 -3.72 -15.96
CA ALA A 119 -10.95 -3.99 -14.89
C ALA A 119 -11.63 -4.44 -13.59
N PHE A 120 -12.81 -3.92 -13.34
CA PHE A 120 -13.57 -4.14 -12.10
C PHE A 120 -15.05 -4.37 -12.42
N ALA A 121 -15.67 -5.28 -11.69
CA ALA A 121 -17.10 -5.56 -11.83
C ALA A 121 -17.98 -4.46 -11.19
N THR A 122 -17.47 -3.83 -10.13
CA THR A 122 -18.19 -2.79 -9.37
C THR A 122 -17.25 -1.66 -8.95
N LEU A 123 -17.82 -0.52 -8.51
CA LEU A 123 -17.02 0.55 -7.90
C LEU A 123 -16.43 0.12 -6.56
N GLU A 124 -17.12 -0.73 -5.82
CA GLU A 124 -16.65 -1.31 -4.57
C GLU A 124 -15.36 -2.10 -4.77
N GLU A 125 -15.24 -2.82 -5.88
CA GLU A 125 -14.02 -3.53 -6.29
C GLU A 125 -12.95 -2.55 -6.81
N ALA A 126 -13.32 -1.55 -7.61
CA ALA A 126 -12.42 -0.53 -8.12
C ALA A 126 -11.72 0.26 -6.99
N PHE A 127 -12.42 0.49 -5.88
CA PHE A 127 -11.88 1.11 -4.68
C PHE A 127 -11.41 0.10 -3.62
N ASP A 128 -11.40 -1.21 -3.90
CA ASP A 128 -10.65 -2.14 -3.06
C ASP A 128 -9.16 -1.94 -3.32
N PRO A 129 -8.35 -1.58 -2.31
CA PRO A 129 -6.96 -1.21 -2.53
C PRO A 129 -6.13 -2.35 -3.13
N VAL A 130 -6.41 -3.59 -2.72
CA VAL A 130 -5.68 -4.78 -3.21
C VAL A 130 -6.07 -5.07 -4.66
N HIS A 131 -7.37 -5.10 -5.01
CA HIS A 131 -7.82 -5.30 -6.39
C HIS A 131 -7.31 -4.20 -7.31
N ASN A 132 -7.38 -2.93 -6.87
CA ASN A 132 -6.86 -1.78 -7.61
C ASN A 132 -5.36 -1.91 -7.89
N ALA A 133 -4.57 -2.30 -6.88
CA ALA A 133 -3.13 -2.49 -7.02
C ALA A 133 -2.76 -3.71 -7.88
N LEU A 134 -3.47 -4.84 -7.72
CA LEU A 134 -3.24 -6.06 -8.52
C LEU A 134 -3.50 -5.80 -10.01
N TYR A 135 -4.61 -5.14 -10.34
CA TYR A 135 -4.91 -4.77 -11.71
C TYR A 135 -3.82 -3.87 -12.31
N ALA A 136 -3.46 -2.79 -11.60
CA ALA A 136 -2.43 -1.86 -12.06
C ALA A 136 -1.06 -2.53 -12.21
N GLY A 137 -0.71 -3.45 -11.31
CA GLY A 137 0.52 -4.24 -11.39
C GLY A 137 0.56 -5.14 -12.61
N ALA A 138 -0.55 -5.82 -12.92
CA ALA A 138 -0.69 -6.65 -14.12
C ALA A 138 -0.56 -5.80 -15.39
N PHE A 139 -1.25 -4.67 -15.46
CA PHE A 139 -1.18 -3.73 -16.58
C PHE A 139 0.23 -3.17 -16.78
N LEU A 140 0.91 -2.78 -15.71
CA LEU A 140 2.31 -2.31 -15.79
C LEU A 140 3.25 -3.39 -16.33
N LYS A 141 2.99 -4.66 -15.98
CA LYS A 141 3.76 -5.81 -16.48
C LYS A 141 3.52 -6.07 -17.97
N GLU A 142 2.28 -5.94 -18.46
CA GLU A 142 1.95 -5.99 -19.88
C GLU A 142 2.69 -4.90 -20.65
N LEU A 143 2.65 -3.67 -20.16
CA LEU A 143 3.41 -2.55 -20.72
C LEU A 143 4.93 -2.82 -20.71
N ARG A 144 5.46 -3.49 -19.68
CA ARG A 144 6.90 -3.87 -19.63
C ARG A 144 7.26 -4.84 -20.75
N ILE A 145 6.39 -5.76 -21.09
CA ILE A 145 6.60 -6.69 -22.20
C ILE A 145 6.59 -5.92 -23.53
N GLU A 146 5.60 -5.06 -23.75
CA GLU A 146 5.45 -4.27 -24.96
C GLU A 146 6.60 -3.26 -25.17
N ARG A 147 6.96 -2.51 -24.12
CA ARG A 147 7.95 -1.43 -24.17
C ARG A 147 9.37 -1.88 -23.90
N ARG A 148 9.58 -3.14 -23.54
CA ARG A 148 10.88 -3.79 -23.30
C ARG A 148 11.75 -3.12 -22.22
N SER A 149 11.19 -2.16 -21.47
CA SER A 149 11.87 -1.44 -20.38
C SER A 149 10.86 -1.01 -19.30
N TRP A 150 11.30 -0.92 -18.05
CA TRP A 150 10.44 -0.39 -16.98
C TRP A 150 10.19 1.11 -17.15
N SER A 151 11.16 1.88 -17.64
CA SER A 151 10.95 3.31 -17.93
C SER A 151 9.90 3.51 -19.01
N GLY A 152 9.93 2.73 -20.09
CA GLY A 152 8.91 2.76 -21.11
C GLY A 152 7.54 2.32 -20.59
N ALA A 153 7.48 1.26 -19.76
CA ALA A 153 6.24 0.81 -19.14
C ALA A 153 5.61 1.90 -18.26
N VAL A 154 6.40 2.51 -17.40
CA VAL A 154 5.96 3.58 -16.50
C VAL A 154 5.52 4.82 -17.31
N ALA A 155 6.24 5.17 -18.36
CA ALA A 155 5.83 6.28 -19.24
C ALA A 155 4.44 6.03 -19.85
N TYR A 156 4.24 4.85 -20.41
CA TYR A 156 2.97 4.48 -21.08
C TYR A 156 1.82 4.20 -20.11
N TYR A 157 2.12 3.87 -18.86
CA TYR A 157 1.11 3.75 -17.80
C TYR A 157 0.32 5.05 -17.65
N HIS A 158 1.02 6.18 -17.71
CA HIS A 158 0.42 7.50 -17.58
C HIS A 158 -0.05 8.09 -18.93
N SER A 159 0.76 7.96 -19.98
CA SER A 159 0.44 8.57 -21.28
C SER A 159 1.20 7.93 -22.43
N ALA A 160 0.49 7.68 -23.54
CA ALA A 160 1.11 7.33 -24.80
C ALA A 160 1.77 8.55 -25.48
N GLU A 161 1.47 9.79 -25.06
CA GLU A 161 2.14 10.99 -25.55
C GLU A 161 3.55 11.08 -24.95
N PRO A 162 4.62 11.12 -25.77
CA PRO A 162 6.01 10.95 -25.30
C PRO A 162 6.44 11.98 -24.26
N THR A 163 6.10 13.25 -24.43
CA THR A 163 6.55 14.32 -23.52
C THR A 163 5.94 14.10 -22.12
N ARG A 164 4.65 13.83 -22.03
CA ARG A 164 3.96 13.57 -20.77
C ARG A 164 4.40 12.26 -20.13
N GLY A 165 4.49 11.21 -20.94
CA GLY A 165 4.94 9.91 -20.46
C GLY A 165 6.37 9.95 -19.91
N ASN A 166 7.30 10.58 -20.60
CA ASN A 166 8.69 10.68 -20.14
C ASN A 166 8.81 11.49 -18.86
N ALA A 167 8.18 12.67 -18.76
CA ALA A 167 8.16 13.47 -17.54
C ALA A 167 7.59 12.72 -16.34
N TYR A 168 6.51 11.94 -16.57
CA TYR A 168 5.94 11.08 -15.55
C TYR A 168 6.91 9.96 -15.12
N SER A 169 7.55 9.30 -16.09
CA SER A 169 8.55 8.27 -15.82
C SER A 169 9.70 8.81 -14.96
N GLU A 170 10.23 9.97 -15.28
CA GLU A 170 11.28 10.64 -14.47
C GLU A 170 10.81 10.88 -13.04
N LYS A 171 9.59 11.41 -12.85
CA LYS A 171 8.98 11.60 -11.53
C LYS A 171 8.90 10.29 -10.74
N VAL A 172 8.38 9.22 -11.35
CA VAL A 172 8.24 7.91 -10.70
C VAL A 172 9.60 7.32 -10.33
N PHE A 173 10.59 7.40 -11.21
CA PHE A 173 11.92 6.87 -10.92
C PHE A 173 12.64 7.64 -9.81
N ALA A 174 12.44 8.96 -9.71
CA ALA A 174 12.91 9.75 -8.58
C ALA A 174 12.25 9.31 -7.26
N LEU A 175 10.93 9.09 -7.25
CA LEU A 175 10.21 8.54 -6.11
C LEU A 175 10.70 7.14 -5.74
N TRP A 176 10.93 6.27 -6.73
CA TRP A 176 11.43 4.93 -6.52
C TRP A 176 12.82 4.91 -5.88
N GLN A 177 13.72 5.78 -6.32
CA GLN A 177 15.02 5.95 -5.69
C GLN A 177 14.90 6.41 -4.23
N ASN A 178 14.02 7.37 -3.96
CA ASN A 178 13.76 7.85 -2.61
C ASN A 178 13.21 6.76 -1.69
N GLU A 179 12.24 5.97 -2.15
CA GLU A 179 11.68 4.85 -1.39
C GLU A 179 12.76 3.77 -1.11
N ASN A 180 13.59 3.45 -2.10
CA ASN A 180 14.71 2.51 -1.90
C ASN A 180 15.72 3.02 -0.86
N GLN A 181 16.05 4.30 -0.88
CA GLN A 181 16.96 4.91 0.10
C GLN A 181 16.35 4.94 1.50
N ARG A 182 15.05 5.25 1.64
CA ARG A 182 14.33 5.25 2.93
C ARG A 182 14.38 3.87 3.56
N GLU A 183 14.03 2.83 2.80
CA GLU A 183 14.05 1.45 3.27
C GLU A 183 15.47 0.98 3.64
N PHE A 184 16.46 1.32 2.83
CA PHE A 184 17.84 0.99 3.15
C PHE A 184 18.29 1.63 4.48
N LYS A 185 17.98 2.92 4.68
CA LYS A 185 18.28 3.62 5.94
C LYS A 185 17.53 3.00 7.12
N ALA A 186 16.26 2.66 6.96
CA ALA A 186 15.46 2.01 8.01
C ALA A 186 16.03 0.63 8.38
N ALA A 187 16.37 -0.19 7.40
CA ALA A 187 16.98 -1.50 7.61
C ALA A 187 18.35 -1.39 8.31
N LEU A 188 19.15 -0.40 7.93
CA LEU A 188 20.44 -0.14 8.58
C LEU A 188 20.25 0.28 10.05
N ALA A 189 19.32 1.19 10.33
CA ALA A 189 19.01 1.63 11.69
C ALA A 189 18.49 0.48 12.56
N ALA A 190 17.59 -0.35 12.03
CA ALA A 190 17.09 -1.55 12.74
C ALA A 190 18.23 -2.52 13.07
N ARG A 191 19.13 -2.77 12.12
CA ARG A 191 20.29 -3.63 12.34
C ARG A 191 21.21 -3.07 13.43
N GLN A 192 21.48 -1.76 13.40
CA GLN A 192 22.30 -1.09 14.44
C GLN A 192 21.65 -1.20 15.82
N ALA A 193 20.32 -1.02 15.93
CA ALA A 193 19.58 -1.18 17.18
C ALA A 193 19.71 -2.60 17.76
N ILE A 194 19.61 -3.64 16.91
CA ILE A 194 19.82 -5.04 17.33
C ILE A 194 21.24 -5.25 17.86
N TYR A 195 22.27 -4.70 17.21
CA TYR A 195 23.63 -4.83 17.71
C TYR A 195 23.85 -4.10 19.04
N ALA A 196 23.27 -2.90 19.20
CA ALA A 196 23.34 -2.13 20.44
C ALA A 196 22.68 -2.87 21.60
N SER A 197 21.47 -3.44 21.40
CA SER A 197 20.79 -4.23 22.44
C SER A 197 21.61 -5.45 22.87
N ARG A 198 22.13 -6.23 21.92
CA ARG A 198 22.97 -7.40 22.21
C ARG A 198 24.27 -7.03 22.94
N ALA A 199 24.85 -5.86 22.69
CA ALA A 199 26.02 -5.36 23.41
C ALA A 199 25.67 -4.95 24.84
N ALA A 200 24.51 -4.34 25.06
CA ALA A 200 24.00 -3.98 26.38
C ALA A 200 23.74 -5.23 27.24
N ASP A 201 23.08 -6.24 26.68
CA ASP A 201 22.81 -7.51 27.35
C ASP A 201 24.10 -8.19 27.78
N ARG A 202 25.13 -8.24 26.92
CA ARG A 202 26.44 -8.82 27.26
C ARG A 202 27.12 -8.07 28.41
N ARG A 203 27.04 -6.72 28.44
CA ARG A 203 27.61 -5.92 29.53
C ARG A 203 26.86 -6.17 30.83
N ALA A 204 25.53 -6.28 30.81
CA ALA A 204 24.73 -6.58 31.99
C ALA A 204 25.10 -7.95 32.59
N VAL A 205 25.26 -8.99 31.76
CA VAL A 205 25.69 -10.33 32.21
C VAL A 205 27.09 -10.31 32.81
N LEU A 206 28.03 -9.53 32.26
CA LEU A 206 29.38 -9.43 32.82
C LEU A 206 29.42 -8.67 34.14
N ALA A 207 28.54 -7.68 34.33
CA ALA A 207 28.45 -6.88 35.56
C ALA A 207 27.76 -7.63 36.71
N SER A 208 27.02 -8.70 36.44
CA SER A 208 26.33 -9.53 37.44
C SER A 208 27.16 -10.72 37.96
N ARG A 209 28.39 -10.87 37.49
CA ARG A 209 29.36 -11.88 37.94
C ARG A 209 30.40 -11.28 38.87
#